data_1d41f51b28eb49ae52a8446ecc5291a1
#
_entry.id   1d41f51b28eb49ae52a8446ecc5291a1
#
_cell.length_a   1.000
_cell.length_b   1.000
_cell.length_c   1.000
_cell.angle_alpha   90.00
_cell.angle_beta   90.00
_cell.angle_gamma   90.00
#
_symmetry.space_group_name_H-M   'P 1'
#
loop_
_entity.id
_entity.type
_entity.pdbx_description
1 polymer ?
#
loop_
_entity_poly.entity_id
_entity_poly.type
_entity_poly.pdbx_seq_one_letter_code
_entity_poly.pdbx_strand_id
1 'polypeptide(L)'
;SFAETLVALQKERKLSNKQLADRSLVGEKTIQRLRNDEEYPTSVQTVLALCVGLKLPLPEAEMFLGKTDFKLNSLKGEGYIYQCVMGACAENSIYEINEMLKENGITPLGSDPDLQ
;
A
#
# COMPACT_ATOMS: atom_id res chain seq x y z
N SER A 1 -1.38 -15.17 -6.24
CA SER A 1 -0.52 -14.84 -5.11
C SER A 1 -0.30 -13.32 -5.01
N PHE A 2 0.19 -12.88 -3.88
CA PHE A 2 0.46 -11.45 -3.66
C PHE A 2 1.51 -10.92 -4.66
N ALA A 3 2.61 -11.63 -4.79
CA ALA A 3 3.70 -11.22 -5.69
C ALA A 3 3.21 -11.10 -7.14
N GLU A 4 2.52 -12.11 -7.63
CA GLU A 4 2.00 -12.11 -8.99
C GLU A 4 0.97 -11.01 -9.20
N THR A 5 0.13 -10.76 -8.20
CA THR A 5 -0.86 -9.70 -8.27
C THR A 5 -0.19 -8.33 -8.34
N LEU A 6 0.85 -8.10 -7.53
CA LEU A 6 1.60 -6.84 -7.57
C LEU A 6 2.20 -6.61 -8.96
N VAL A 7 2.82 -7.63 -9.54
CA VAL A 7 3.38 -7.54 -10.90
C VAL A 7 2.29 -7.15 -11.89
N ALA A 8 1.13 -7.81 -11.84
CA ALA A 8 0.04 -7.56 -12.77
C ALA A 8 -0.51 -6.13 -12.62
N LEU A 9 -0.70 -5.66 -11.40
CA LEU A 9 -1.22 -4.32 -11.14
C LEU A 9 -0.27 -3.23 -11.64
N GLN A 10 1.05 -3.42 -11.44
CA GLN A 10 2.04 -2.48 -11.97
C GLN A 10 2.05 -2.46 -13.50
N LYS A 11 1.95 -3.65 -14.10
CA LYS A 11 1.97 -3.76 -15.56
C LYS A 11 0.76 -3.07 -16.19
N GLU A 12 -0.42 -3.28 -15.62
CA GLU A 12 -1.65 -2.61 -16.10
C GLU A 12 -1.52 -1.08 -16.06
N ARG A 13 -0.85 -0.57 -15.04
CA ARG A 13 -0.69 0.87 -14.81
C ARG A 13 0.58 1.43 -15.43
N LYS A 14 1.40 0.56 -16.04
CA LYS A 14 2.66 0.95 -16.69
C LYS A 14 3.59 1.69 -15.71
N LEU A 15 3.67 1.21 -14.48
CA LEU A 15 4.51 1.79 -13.45
C LEU A 15 5.76 0.94 -13.25
N SER A 16 6.92 1.60 -13.32
CA SER A 16 8.19 0.97 -12.92
C SER A 16 8.26 0.85 -11.40
N ASN A 17 9.21 0.05 -10.91
CA ASN A 17 9.45 -0.04 -9.47
C ASN A 17 9.79 1.33 -8.88
N LYS A 18 10.59 2.13 -9.58
CA LYS A 18 10.95 3.47 -9.14
C LYS A 18 9.74 4.38 -9.05
N GLN A 19 8.88 4.36 -10.07
CA GLN A 19 7.67 5.18 -10.08
C GLN A 19 6.73 4.78 -8.95
N LEU A 20 6.55 3.47 -8.74
CA LEU A 20 5.70 3.00 -7.66
C LEU A 20 6.30 3.37 -6.29
N ALA A 21 7.63 3.27 -6.15
CA ALA A 21 8.31 3.69 -4.93
C ALA A 21 8.04 5.17 -4.63
N ASP A 22 8.15 6.02 -5.63
CA ASP A 22 7.90 7.45 -5.46
C ASP A 22 6.46 7.75 -5.04
N ARG A 23 5.50 7.00 -5.58
CA ARG A 23 4.07 7.23 -5.33
C ARG A 23 3.58 6.60 -4.02
N SER A 24 4.28 5.60 -3.52
CA SER A 24 3.85 4.86 -2.32
C SER A 24 4.70 5.14 -1.10
N LEU A 25 5.89 5.71 -1.28
CA LEU A 25 6.93 5.85 -0.25
C LEU A 25 7.40 4.50 0.29
N VAL A 26 7.21 3.44 -0.48
CA VAL A 26 7.79 2.12 -0.22
C VAL A 26 9.09 2.04 -1.01
N GLY A 27 10.17 1.58 -0.37
CA GLY A 27 11.47 1.52 -1.02
C GLY A 27 11.46 0.65 -2.28
N GLU A 28 12.21 1.08 -3.30
CA GLU A 28 12.28 0.38 -4.58
C GLU A 28 12.76 -1.06 -4.40
N LYS A 29 13.75 -1.29 -3.52
CA LYS A 29 14.24 -2.64 -3.24
C LYS A 29 13.19 -3.52 -2.57
N THR A 30 12.39 -2.93 -1.68
CA THR A 30 11.29 -3.64 -1.04
C THR A 30 10.26 -4.09 -2.08
N ILE A 31 9.91 -3.20 -3.01
CA ILE A 31 8.99 -3.53 -4.10
C ILE A 31 9.56 -4.68 -4.93
N GLN A 32 10.84 -4.60 -5.28
CA GLN A 32 11.50 -5.65 -6.05
C GLN A 32 11.42 -7.00 -5.35
N ARG A 33 11.68 -7.03 -4.03
CA ARG A 33 11.62 -8.26 -3.24
C ARG A 33 10.21 -8.81 -3.15
N LEU A 34 9.23 -7.95 -2.93
CA LEU A 34 7.83 -8.36 -2.88
C LEU A 34 7.34 -8.97 -4.19
N ARG A 35 7.85 -8.50 -5.30
CA ARG A 35 7.51 -9.03 -6.63
C ARG A 35 8.15 -10.38 -6.91
N ASN A 36 9.34 -10.61 -6.37
CA ASN A 36 10.16 -11.78 -6.71
C ASN A 36 10.11 -12.89 -5.68
N ASP A 37 9.64 -12.63 -4.48
CA ASP A 37 9.66 -13.59 -3.38
C ASP A 37 8.33 -13.58 -2.64
N GLU A 38 7.54 -14.63 -2.85
CA GLU A 38 6.22 -14.77 -2.22
C GLU A 38 6.32 -14.84 -0.70
N GLU A 39 7.46 -15.29 -0.19
CA GLU A 39 7.70 -15.44 1.24
C GLU A 39 8.28 -14.17 1.88
N TYR A 40 8.56 -13.13 1.08
CA TYR A 40 9.14 -11.91 1.64
C TYR A 40 8.14 -11.26 2.61
N PRO A 41 8.55 -11.00 3.85
CA PRO A 41 7.62 -10.46 4.86
C PRO A 41 7.20 -9.03 4.49
N THR A 42 5.94 -8.73 4.76
CA THR A 42 5.39 -7.40 4.56
C THR A 42 4.48 -7.05 5.73
N SER A 43 4.02 -5.82 5.76
CA SER A 43 3.11 -5.33 6.79
C SER A 43 1.84 -4.79 6.14
N VAL A 44 0.78 -4.65 6.94
CA VAL A 44 -0.46 -4.05 6.45
C VAL A 44 -0.21 -2.63 5.96
N GLN A 45 0.68 -1.89 6.63
CA GLN A 45 1.02 -0.52 6.24
C GLN A 45 1.67 -0.49 4.85
N THR A 46 2.57 -1.43 4.57
CA THR A 46 3.21 -1.50 3.26
C THR A 46 2.19 -1.83 2.17
N VAL A 47 1.27 -2.78 2.43
CA VAL A 47 0.23 -3.12 1.45
C VAL A 47 -0.67 -1.92 1.17
N LEU A 48 -1.07 -1.18 2.20
CA LEU A 48 -1.90 0.02 2.03
C LEU A 48 -1.15 1.11 1.26
N ALA A 49 0.13 1.31 1.56
CA ALA A 49 0.96 2.26 0.83
C ALA A 49 1.00 1.92 -0.66
N LEU A 50 1.14 0.64 -0.99
CA LEU A 50 1.12 0.19 -2.38
C LEU A 50 -0.25 0.42 -3.03
N CYS A 51 -1.35 0.21 -2.30
CA CYS A 51 -2.69 0.52 -2.80
C CYS A 51 -2.81 2.00 -3.19
N VAL A 52 -2.24 2.88 -2.37
CA VAL A 52 -2.24 4.32 -2.66
C VAL A 52 -1.38 4.62 -3.89
N GLY A 53 -0.18 4.05 -3.95
CA GLY A 53 0.73 4.26 -5.09
C GLY A 53 0.17 3.74 -6.40
N LEU A 54 -0.54 2.62 -6.35
CA LEU A 54 -1.19 2.03 -7.52
C LEU A 54 -2.54 2.68 -7.84
N LYS A 55 -3.04 3.56 -6.98
CA LYS A 55 -4.34 4.23 -7.11
C LYS A 55 -5.48 3.23 -7.32
N LEU A 56 -5.52 2.21 -6.47
CA LEU A 56 -6.51 1.15 -6.60
C LEU A 56 -7.91 1.61 -6.18
N PRO A 57 -8.93 1.42 -7.02
CA PRO A 57 -10.31 1.53 -6.56
C PRO A 57 -10.56 0.52 -5.44
N LEU A 58 -11.55 0.79 -4.59
CA LEU A 58 -11.82 -0.04 -3.42
C LEU A 58 -11.90 -1.54 -3.72
N PRO A 59 -12.63 -2.00 -4.76
CA PRO A 59 -12.68 -3.44 -5.00
C PRO A 59 -11.31 -4.07 -5.29
N GLU A 60 -10.45 -3.37 -6.04
CA GLU A 60 -9.12 -3.87 -6.33
C GLU A 60 -8.22 -3.82 -5.09
N ALA A 61 -8.35 -2.76 -4.27
CA ALA A 61 -7.60 -2.67 -3.02
C ALA A 61 -7.97 -3.81 -2.08
N GLU A 62 -9.26 -4.11 -1.97
CA GLU A 62 -9.73 -5.23 -1.15
C GLU A 62 -9.21 -6.57 -1.68
N MET A 63 -9.22 -6.75 -3.00
CA MET A 63 -8.70 -7.96 -3.62
C MET A 63 -7.20 -8.11 -3.34
N PHE A 64 -6.44 -7.03 -3.46
CA PHE A 64 -5.01 -7.05 -3.24
C PHE A 64 -4.69 -7.37 -1.77
N LEU A 65 -5.34 -6.68 -0.83
CA LEU A 65 -5.19 -6.98 0.59
C LEU A 65 -5.60 -8.41 0.90
N GLY A 66 -6.63 -8.90 0.23
CA GLY A 66 -7.11 -10.28 0.40
C GLY A 66 -6.11 -11.35 0.00
N LYS A 67 -5.03 -10.98 -0.71
CA LYS A 67 -3.94 -11.91 -1.01
C LYS A 67 -2.99 -12.09 0.19
N THR A 68 -3.24 -11.36 1.28
CA THR A 68 -2.47 -11.46 2.53
C THR A 68 -3.35 -12.03 3.63
N ASP A 69 -2.75 -12.25 4.80
CA ASP A 69 -3.51 -12.70 5.98
C ASP A 69 -4.00 -11.55 6.85
N PHE A 70 -3.79 -10.30 6.42
CA PHE A 70 -4.19 -9.14 7.21
C PHE A 70 -5.71 -8.95 7.20
N LYS A 71 -6.26 -8.62 8.38
CA LYS A 71 -7.68 -8.34 8.58
C LYS A 71 -7.84 -6.97 9.22
N LEU A 72 -8.34 -5.99 8.48
CA LEU A 72 -8.45 -4.62 9.01
C LEU A 72 -9.41 -4.53 10.19
N ASN A 73 -10.47 -5.32 10.20
CA ASN A 73 -11.45 -5.29 11.27
C ASN A 73 -10.90 -5.80 12.61
N SER A 74 -9.73 -6.45 12.62
CA SER A 74 -9.09 -6.92 13.85
C SER A 74 -8.08 -5.92 14.43
N LEU A 75 -7.87 -4.76 13.79
CA LEU A 75 -6.91 -3.76 14.19
C LEU A 75 -7.53 -2.61 15.03
N LYS A 76 -8.70 -2.83 15.61
CA LYS A 76 -9.41 -1.86 16.47
C LYS A 76 -9.59 -0.52 15.76
N GLY A 77 -9.26 0.60 16.43
CA GLY A 77 -9.42 1.94 15.85
C GLY A 77 -8.62 2.19 14.58
N GLU A 78 -7.40 1.65 14.51
CA GLU A 78 -6.57 1.80 13.32
C GLU A 78 -7.19 1.09 12.12
N GLY A 79 -7.83 -0.06 12.35
CA GLY A 79 -8.50 -0.80 11.28
C GLY A 79 -9.56 0.02 10.58
N TYR A 80 -10.33 0.78 11.36
CA TYR A 80 -11.35 1.67 10.78
C TYR A 80 -10.71 2.73 9.89
N ILE A 81 -9.64 3.38 10.36
CA ILE A 81 -8.95 4.41 9.58
C ILE A 81 -8.33 3.81 8.33
N TYR A 82 -7.74 2.61 8.43
CA TYR A 82 -7.17 1.94 7.26
C TYR A 82 -8.23 1.58 6.22
N GLN A 83 -9.46 1.25 6.65
CA GLN A 83 -10.57 1.04 5.71
C GLN A 83 -10.90 2.34 4.97
N CYS A 84 -10.84 3.47 5.66
CA CYS A 84 -11.02 4.78 5.03
C CYS A 84 -9.92 5.04 4.00
N VAL A 85 -8.67 4.68 4.30
CA VAL A 85 -7.56 4.80 3.35
C VAL A 85 -7.85 3.98 2.08
N MET A 86 -8.31 2.74 2.25
CA MET A 86 -8.64 1.90 1.10
C MET A 86 -9.70 2.53 0.20
N GLY A 87 -10.70 3.16 0.81
CA GLY A 87 -11.77 3.83 0.07
C GLY A 87 -11.32 5.13 -0.60
N ALA A 88 -10.20 5.71 -0.17
CA ALA A 88 -9.72 7.01 -0.64
C ALA A 88 -8.48 6.91 -1.54
N CYS A 89 -7.85 5.75 -1.66
CA CYS A 89 -6.53 5.65 -2.29
C CYS A 89 -6.55 5.91 -3.80
N ALA A 90 -7.67 5.69 -4.48
CA ALA A 90 -7.74 5.94 -5.92
C ALA A 90 -7.69 7.43 -6.26
N GLU A 91 -8.11 8.29 -5.33
CA GLU A 91 -8.27 9.73 -5.59
C GLU A 91 -7.32 10.62 -4.80
N ASN A 92 -6.45 10.05 -3.97
CA ASN A 92 -5.55 10.81 -3.12
C ASN A 92 -4.12 10.33 -3.25
N SER A 93 -3.17 11.26 -3.14
CA SER A 93 -1.76 10.92 -3.12
C SER A 93 -1.36 10.34 -1.76
N ILE A 94 -0.18 9.73 -1.71
CA ILE A 94 0.36 9.23 -0.44
C ILE A 94 0.55 10.37 0.56
N TYR A 95 0.85 11.57 0.08
CA TYR A 95 1.03 12.74 0.96
C TYR A 95 -0.29 13.17 1.59
N GLU A 96 -1.36 13.16 0.80
CA GLU A 96 -2.71 13.49 1.30
C GLU A 96 -3.19 12.44 2.30
N ILE A 97 -2.97 11.16 1.99
CA ILE A 97 -3.32 10.07 2.90
C ILE A 97 -2.54 10.18 4.21
N ASN A 98 -1.23 10.47 4.12
CA ASN A 98 -0.39 10.58 5.31
C ASN A 98 -0.78 11.77 6.17
N GLU A 99 -1.23 12.86 5.59
CA GLU A 99 -1.72 14.00 6.36
C GLU A 99 -2.98 13.62 7.13
N MET A 100 -3.89 12.90 6.51
CA MET A 100 -5.10 12.40 7.18
C MET A 100 -4.74 11.45 8.32
N LEU A 101 -3.77 10.56 8.12
CA LEU A 101 -3.33 9.64 9.18
C LEU A 101 -2.75 10.40 10.36
N LYS A 102 -1.91 11.41 10.10
CA LYS A 102 -1.32 12.24 11.16
C LYS A 102 -2.40 12.95 11.97
N GLU A 103 -3.42 13.48 11.30
CA GLU A 103 -4.53 14.16 11.97
C GLU A 103 -5.31 13.22 12.89
N ASN A 104 -5.25 11.91 12.62
CA ASN A 104 -5.90 10.88 13.43
C ASN A 104 -4.93 10.19 14.39
N GLY A 105 -3.74 10.73 14.57
CA GLY A 105 -2.76 10.17 15.50
C GLY A 105 -2.15 8.85 15.06
N ILE A 106 -2.19 8.55 13.76
CA ILE A 106 -1.67 7.30 13.20
C ILE A 106 -0.39 7.58 12.43
N THR A 107 0.58 6.68 12.57
CA THR A 107 1.86 6.79 11.88
C THR A 107 1.65 6.81 10.37
N PRO A 108 2.29 7.74 9.64
CA PRO A 108 2.22 7.79 8.19
C PRO A 108 2.70 6.49 7.52
N LEU A 109 2.15 6.23 6.34
CA LEU A 109 2.57 5.09 5.52
C LEU A 109 3.87 5.39 4.80
N GLY A 110 4.59 4.33 4.46
CA GLY A 110 5.86 4.41 3.75
C GLY A 110 6.98 3.83 4.59
N SER A 111 7.83 3.03 3.95
CA SER A 111 8.89 2.31 4.62
C SER A 111 10.29 2.75 4.20
N ASP A 112 10.38 3.73 3.29
CA ASP A 112 11.67 4.20 2.82
C ASP A 112 12.20 5.29 3.75
N PRO A 113 13.25 5.00 4.55
CA PRO A 113 13.78 5.99 5.49
C PRO A 113 14.37 7.21 4.81
N ASP A 114 14.76 7.12 3.54
CA ASP A 114 15.32 8.24 2.81
C ASP A 114 14.24 9.26 2.41
N LEU A 115 12.98 8.87 2.47
CA LEU A 115 11.85 9.71 2.10
C LEU A 115 11.09 10.25 3.31
N GLN A 116 11.55 9.92 4.50
CA GLN A 116 10.91 10.37 5.75
C GLN A 116 11.59 11.57 6.36
#